data_8b2d8642167e587a01b9f18da6ed0a6b
#
_entry.id   8b2d8642167e587a01b9f18da6ed0a6b
#
_cell.length_a   1.000
_cell.length_b   1.000
_cell.length_c   1.000
_cell.angle_alpha   90.00
_cell.angle_beta   90.00
_cell.angle_gamma   90.00
#
_symmetry.space_group_name_H-M   'P 1'
#
loop_
_entity.id
_entity.type
_entity.pdbx_description
1 polymer ?
#
loop_
_entity_poly.entity_id
_entity_poly.type
_entity_poly.pdbx_seq_one_letter_code
_entity_poly.pdbx_strand_id
1 'polypeptide(L)'
;GVGRLLGQLQKPDGEPLNVQLLTGRVTGAARETVLAGLADGSVDVIVGTTALIQETVEFADLGLAIVDEQHRFGVEQRGVLRNKATGQPHLLVMSATPIPRSLALTVYGDLDISSIDQLPPGRTEINTKLFAPGERNKLYRFVEREVLAGRQAYVVYPLVEESEVLDAGAATAEHKRLQEEVFPQLRVALLHGRMTGGEKDAVMSA
;
A
#
# COMPACT_ATOMS: atom_id res chain seq x y z
N GLY A 1 10.72 -6.37 -3.96
CA GLY A 1 10.57 -5.41 -2.90
C GLY A 1 11.60 -5.53 -1.80
N VAL A 2 11.18 -5.29 -0.58
CA VAL A 2 12.02 -5.18 0.63
C VAL A 2 12.96 -6.38 0.81
N GLY A 3 12.48 -7.62 0.65
CA GLY A 3 13.31 -8.82 0.77
C GLY A 3 14.52 -8.85 -0.17
N ARG A 4 14.41 -8.29 -1.39
CA ARG A 4 15.56 -8.23 -2.32
C ARG A 4 16.57 -7.13 -1.92
N LEU A 5 16.13 -6.06 -1.30
CA LEU A 5 17.01 -5.00 -0.81
C LEU A 5 17.74 -5.43 0.48
N LEU A 6 17.00 -6.00 1.43
CA LEU A 6 17.55 -6.42 2.71
C LEU A 6 18.35 -7.75 2.63
N GLY A 7 18.02 -8.63 1.68
CA GLY A 7 18.75 -9.90 1.49
C GLY A 7 20.20 -9.76 1.01
N GLN A 8 20.66 -8.54 0.73
CA GLN A 8 22.07 -8.22 0.47
C GLN A 8 22.83 -7.78 1.73
N LEU A 9 22.12 -7.52 2.82
CA LEU A 9 22.69 -7.14 4.09
C LEU A 9 23.10 -8.37 4.90
N GLN A 10 24.18 -8.24 5.66
CA GLN A 10 24.71 -9.27 6.53
C GLN A 10 24.65 -8.82 7.99
N LYS A 11 24.57 -9.78 8.87
CA LYS A 11 24.77 -9.59 10.30
C LYS A 11 26.24 -9.22 10.59
N PRO A 12 26.54 -8.74 11.78
CA PRO A 12 27.93 -8.44 12.17
C PRO A 12 28.87 -9.65 12.13
N ASP A 13 28.34 -10.88 12.24
CA ASP A 13 29.04 -12.14 12.13
C ASP A 13 29.24 -12.63 10.68
N GLY A 14 28.69 -11.90 9.70
CA GLY A 14 28.78 -12.21 8.27
C GLY A 14 27.64 -13.09 7.73
N GLU A 15 26.75 -13.59 8.59
CA GLU A 15 25.59 -14.37 8.16
C GLU A 15 24.54 -13.49 7.47
N PRO A 16 23.82 -14.00 6.47
CA PRO A 16 22.76 -13.25 5.80
C PRO A 16 21.59 -13.00 6.76
N LEU A 17 20.90 -11.84 6.61
CA LEU A 17 19.69 -11.55 7.35
C LEU A 17 18.56 -12.52 6.98
N ASN A 18 17.91 -13.13 7.97
CA ASN A 18 16.70 -13.90 7.77
C ASN A 18 15.49 -12.95 7.68
N VAL A 19 15.06 -12.68 6.46
CA VAL A 19 13.94 -11.78 6.16
C VAL A 19 12.70 -12.60 5.79
N GLN A 20 11.64 -12.48 6.55
CA GLN A 20 10.39 -13.21 6.35
C GLN A 20 9.21 -12.30 6.00
N LEU A 21 8.14 -12.90 5.47
CA LEU A 21 6.89 -12.22 5.13
C LEU A 21 5.72 -12.82 5.89
N LEU A 22 4.90 -12.00 6.56
CA LEU A 22 3.67 -12.43 7.22
C LEU A 22 2.49 -11.56 6.78
N THR A 23 1.61 -12.13 5.96
CA THR A 23 0.37 -11.51 5.51
C THR A 23 -0.79 -12.46 5.73
N GLY A 24 -2.03 -12.02 5.54
CA GLY A 24 -3.21 -12.88 5.60
C GLY A 24 -3.21 -14.04 4.58
N ARG A 25 -2.33 -14.01 3.57
CA ARG A 25 -2.17 -15.09 2.58
C ARG A 25 -1.21 -16.19 3.05
N VAL A 26 -0.40 -15.94 4.07
CA VAL A 26 0.52 -16.93 4.64
C VAL A 26 -0.25 -17.75 5.68
N THR A 27 -0.50 -19.02 5.39
CA THR A 27 -1.35 -19.92 6.20
C THR A 27 -0.68 -21.28 6.44
N GLY A 28 -1.25 -22.08 7.34
CA GLY A 28 -0.79 -23.42 7.65
C GLY A 28 0.66 -23.47 8.13
N ALA A 29 1.39 -24.52 7.78
CA ALA A 29 2.75 -24.78 8.23
C ALA A 29 3.72 -23.62 7.95
N ALA A 30 3.57 -22.91 6.82
CA ALA A 30 4.40 -21.75 6.52
C ALA A 30 4.20 -20.63 7.54
N ARG A 31 2.96 -20.38 7.97
CA ARG A 31 2.67 -19.42 9.04
C ARG A 31 3.27 -19.83 10.37
N GLU A 32 3.11 -21.09 10.73
CA GLU A 32 3.64 -21.64 11.97
C GLU A 32 5.17 -21.52 12.04
N THR A 33 5.87 -21.83 10.94
CA THR A 33 7.33 -21.65 10.84
C THR A 33 7.75 -20.19 11.07
N VAL A 34 7.06 -19.24 10.45
CA VAL A 34 7.36 -17.82 10.64
C VAL A 34 7.10 -17.38 12.08
N LEU A 35 5.99 -17.80 12.69
CA LEU A 35 5.64 -17.47 14.07
C LEU A 35 6.66 -18.06 15.07
N ALA A 36 7.08 -19.31 14.87
CA ALA A 36 8.12 -19.93 15.68
C ALA A 36 9.45 -19.17 15.58
N GLY A 37 9.86 -18.78 14.37
CA GLY A 37 11.08 -18.03 14.16
C GLY A 37 11.06 -16.59 14.70
N LEU A 38 9.88 -15.98 14.86
CA LEU A 38 9.73 -14.69 15.57
C LEU A 38 9.87 -14.89 17.10
N ALA A 39 9.28 -15.95 17.61
CA ALA A 39 9.29 -16.25 19.05
C ALA A 39 10.66 -16.74 19.55
N ASP A 40 11.45 -17.43 18.72
CA ASP A 40 12.79 -17.90 19.07
C ASP A 40 13.93 -16.94 18.68
N GLY A 41 13.60 -15.85 17.93
CA GLY A 41 14.57 -14.85 17.50
C GLY A 41 15.40 -15.23 16.28
N SER A 42 15.08 -16.32 15.58
CA SER A 42 15.79 -16.71 14.34
C SER A 42 15.39 -15.87 13.12
N VAL A 43 14.28 -15.12 13.19
CA VAL A 43 13.87 -14.15 12.18
C VAL A 43 14.40 -12.77 12.57
N ASP A 44 15.27 -12.20 11.73
CA ASP A 44 15.88 -10.88 11.97
C ASP A 44 14.97 -9.73 11.53
N VAL A 45 14.28 -9.90 10.40
CA VAL A 45 13.38 -8.88 9.83
C VAL A 45 12.09 -9.54 9.37
N ILE A 46 10.97 -9.03 9.84
CA ILE A 46 9.64 -9.43 9.36
C ILE A 46 8.97 -8.28 8.64
N VAL A 47 8.41 -8.55 7.46
CA VAL A 47 7.58 -7.61 6.71
C VAL A 47 6.17 -8.17 6.65
N GLY A 48 5.16 -7.35 6.87
CA GLY A 48 3.80 -7.85 6.84
C GLY A 48 2.74 -6.76 6.86
N THR A 49 1.51 -7.19 6.97
CA THR A 49 0.34 -6.34 7.12
C THR A 49 -0.11 -6.32 8.59
N THR A 50 -1.35 -5.94 8.85
CA THR A 50 -2.01 -6.06 10.16
C THR A 50 -1.95 -7.48 10.76
N ALA A 51 -1.54 -8.49 10.00
CA ALA A 51 -1.29 -9.83 10.50
C ALA A 51 -0.19 -9.87 11.59
N LEU A 52 0.76 -8.91 11.58
CA LEU A 52 1.85 -8.82 12.57
C LEU A 52 1.38 -8.35 13.96
N ILE A 53 0.25 -7.65 14.03
CA ILE A 53 -0.28 -7.13 15.30
C ILE A 53 -1.31 -8.07 15.97
N GLN A 54 -1.61 -9.22 15.35
CA GLN A 54 -2.50 -10.21 15.96
C GLN A 54 -1.91 -10.75 17.27
N GLU A 55 -2.75 -11.05 18.24
CA GLU A 55 -2.34 -11.53 19.58
C GLU A 55 -1.43 -12.74 19.52
N THR A 56 -1.62 -13.62 18.54
CA THR A 56 -0.83 -14.85 18.34
C THR A 56 0.60 -14.62 17.86
N VAL A 57 0.99 -13.39 17.54
CA VAL A 57 2.36 -13.07 17.11
C VAL A 57 3.17 -12.63 18.31
N GLU A 58 4.23 -13.35 18.64
CA GLU A 58 5.17 -13.04 19.70
C GLU A 58 6.54 -12.77 19.12
N PHE A 59 7.29 -11.85 19.72
CA PHE A 59 8.65 -11.50 19.32
C PHE A 59 9.60 -11.83 20.47
N ALA A 60 10.70 -12.51 20.18
CA ALA A 60 11.76 -12.78 21.17
C ALA A 60 12.36 -11.45 21.69
N ASP A 61 12.70 -10.54 20.75
CA ASP A 61 13.21 -9.21 21.06
C ASP A 61 12.89 -8.26 19.90
N LEU A 62 11.88 -7.40 20.08
CA LEU A 62 11.47 -6.42 19.10
C LEU A 62 12.21 -5.09 19.35
N GLY A 63 13.27 -4.81 18.61
CA GLY A 63 14.06 -3.61 18.76
C GLY A 63 13.50 -2.40 17.97
N LEU A 64 12.93 -2.62 16.78
CA LEU A 64 12.40 -1.56 15.92
C LEU A 64 11.10 -1.99 15.24
N ALA A 65 10.07 -1.16 15.33
CA ALA A 65 8.84 -1.29 14.55
C ALA A 65 8.69 -0.11 13.58
N ILE A 66 8.44 -0.41 12.30
CA ILE A 66 8.20 0.58 11.26
C ILE A 66 6.76 0.42 10.77
N VAL A 67 5.97 1.48 10.88
CA VAL A 67 4.57 1.54 10.43
C VAL A 67 4.44 2.53 9.29
N ASP A 68 4.08 2.04 8.12
CA ASP A 68 3.80 2.86 6.95
C ASP A 68 2.29 3.08 6.80
N GLU A 69 1.90 4.21 6.17
CA GLU A 69 0.49 4.58 5.96
C GLU A 69 -0.36 4.54 7.24
N GLN A 70 0.08 5.28 8.21
CA GLN A 70 -0.44 5.28 9.58
C GLN A 70 -1.96 5.44 9.72
N HIS A 71 -2.66 6.09 8.77
CA HIS A 71 -4.12 6.26 8.83
C HIS A 71 -4.89 4.93 8.90
N ARG A 72 -4.23 3.82 8.55
CA ARG A 72 -4.75 2.45 8.69
C ARG A 72 -4.42 1.80 10.03
N PHE A 73 -3.65 2.49 10.90
CA PHE A 73 -3.22 2.00 12.20
C PHE A 73 -3.80 2.87 13.32
N GLY A 74 -4.76 2.33 14.07
CA GLY A 74 -5.37 3.00 15.22
C GLY A 74 -4.38 3.18 16.39
N VAL A 75 -4.75 4.02 17.35
CA VAL A 75 -3.97 4.25 18.58
C VAL A 75 -3.78 2.95 19.38
N GLU A 76 -4.82 2.10 19.44
CA GLU A 76 -4.77 0.80 20.10
C GLU A 76 -3.73 -0.15 19.50
N GLN A 77 -3.58 -0.17 18.18
CA GLN A 77 -2.66 -1.05 17.47
C GLN A 77 -1.18 -0.71 17.74
N ARG A 78 -0.87 0.55 18.02
CA ARG A 78 0.47 0.98 18.46
C ARG A 78 0.78 0.51 19.87
N GLY A 79 -0.20 0.57 20.76
CA GLY A 79 -0.11 0.00 22.10
C GLY A 79 0.20 -1.49 22.07
N VAL A 80 -0.44 -2.23 21.16
CA VAL A 80 -0.17 -3.67 20.98
C VAL A 80 1.28 -3.95 20.59
N LEU A 81 1.88 -3.18 19.65
CA LEU A 81 3.28 -3.35 19.28
C LEU A 81 4.25 -3.06 20.43
N ARG A 82 3.97 -2.03 21.21
CA ARG A 82 4.76 -1.72 22.42
C ARG A 82 4.67 -2.84 23.47
N ASN A 83 3.49 -3.41 23.66
CA ASN A 83 3.27 -4.48 24.64
C ASN A 83 3.81 -5.85 24.22
N LYS A 84 4.12 -6.05 22.93
CA LYS A 84 4.71 -7.27 22.38
C LYS A 84 6.23 -7.37 22.55
N ALA A 85 6.87 -6.28 22.92
CA ALA A 85 8.30 -6.24 23.16
C ALA A 85 8.62 -6.52 24.64
N THR A 86 9.69 -7.23 24.90
CA THR A 86 10.24 -7.42 26.26
C THR A 86 10.89 -6.14 26.79
N GLY A 87 11.14 -5.12 25.92
CA GLY A 87 11.65 -3.77 26.22
C GLY A 87 10.78 -2.69 25.62
N GLN A 88 11.33 -1.47 25.44
CA GLN A 88 10.69 -0.40 24.69
C GLN A 88 11.25 -0.38 23.26
N PRO A 89 10.55 -0.91 22.26
CA PRO A 89 11.02 -0.89 20.89
C PRO A 89 11.02 0.55 20.36
N HIS A 90 11.97 0.87 19.50
CA HIS A 90 11.91 2.08 18.72
C HIS A 90 10.72 2.01 17.75
N LEU A 91 9.99 3.10 17.63
CA LEU A 91 8.82 3.18 16.75
C LEU A 91 9.01 4.27 15.72
N LEU A 92 9.06 3.90 14.46
CA LEU A 92 9.03 4.81 13.31
C LEU A 92 7.66 4.74 12.64
N VAL A 93 6.96 5.86 12.61
CA VAL A 93 5.64 5.96 11.98
C VAL A 93 5.73 6.91 10.80
N MET A 94 5.29 6.45 9.63
CA MET A 94 5.33 7.21 8.40
C MET A 94 3.93 7.47 7.87
N SER A 95 3.71 8.66 7.30
CA SER A 95 2.47 9.01 6.62
C SER A 95 2.75 9.94 5.45
N ALA A 96 2.11 9.69 4.32
CA ALA A 96 2.14 10.59 3.16
C ALA A 96 1.11 11.73 3.26
N THR A 97 0.14 11.64 4.20
CA THR A 97 -0.82 12.71 4.42
C THR A 97 -0.23 13.77 5.33
N PRO A 98 -0.20 15.06 4.92
CA PRO A 98 0.28 16.11 5.78
C PRO A 98 -0.61 16.25 7.02
N ILE A 99 -0.04 15.97 8.19
CA ILE A 99 -0.72 16.16 9.47
C ILE A 99 -0.29 17.52 10.01
N PRO A 100 -1.24 18.46 10.27
CA PRO A 100 -0.88 19.72 10.90
C PRO A 100 -0.07 19.49 12.18
N ARG A 101 1.01 20.23 12.37
CA ARG A 101 1.94 20.03 13.48
C ARG A 101 1.24 20.09 14.85
N SER A 102 0.24 20.96 14.98
CA SER A 102 -0.59 21.06 16.19
C SER A 102 -1.40 19.77 16.47
N LEU A 103 -1.94 19.16 15.42
CA LEU A 103 -2.69 17.91 15.55
C LEU A 103 -1.72 16.74 15.82
N ALA A 104 -0.55 16.75 15.19
CA ALA A 104 0.48 15.75 15.43
C ALA A 104 0.94 15.74 16.90
N LEU A 105 1.18 16.92 17.50
CA LEU A 105 1.52 17.05 18.92
C LEU A 105 0.40 16.57 19.86
N THR A 106 -0.86 16.70 19.46
CA THR A 106 -2.00 16.24 20.26
C THR A 106 -2.18 14.71 20.18
N VAL A 107 -1.97 14.15 19.01
CA VAL A 107 -2.21 12.72 18.74
C VAL A 107 -0.98 11.87 19.02
N TYR A 108 0.23 12.46 18.90
CA TYR A 108 1.53 11.78 18.98
C TYR A 108 2.49 12.48 19.95
N GLY A 109 1.98 13.11 21.00
CA GLY A 109 2.74 13.96 21.90
C GLY A 109 4.00 13.35 22.55
N ASP A 110 4.19 12.03 22.36
CA ASP A 110 5.37 11.28 22.79
C ASP A 110 6.37 10.94 21.65
N LEU A 111 6.13 11.43 20.42
CA LEU A 111 6.99 11.18 19.26
C LEU A 111 7.61 12.48 18.72
N ASP A 112 8.88 12.38 18.34
CA ASP A 112 9.56 13.43 17.57
C ASP A 112 9.07 13.42 16.11
N ILE A 113 8.96 14.61 15.51
CA ILE A 113 8.44 14.76 14.15
C ILE A 113 9.58 15.20 13.23
N SER A 114 9.80 14.41 12.18
CA SER A 114 10.66 14.73 11.05
C SER A 114 9.81 14.87 9.78
N SER A 115 10.04 15.95 9.02
CA SER A 115 9.34 16.20 7.75
C SER A 115 10.30 16.07 6.59
N ILE A 116 9.87 15.34 5.55
CA ILE A 116 10.55 15.27 4.25
C ILE A 116 9.75 16.15 3.29
N ASP A 117 10.26 17.32 2.98
CA ASP A 117 9.60 18.36 2.17
C ASP A 117 10.11 18.43 0.73
N GLN A 118 11.09 17.59 0.39
CA GLN A 118 11.67 17.53 -0.94
C GLN A 118 11.16 16.30 -1.72
N LEU A 119 10.87 16.50 -3.00
CA LEU A 119 10.55 15.40 -3.89
C LEU A 119 11.80 14.57 -4.21
N PRO A 120 11.66 13.25 -4.39
CA PRO A 120 12.76 12.41 -4.84
C PRO A 120 13.33 12.90 -6.18
N PRO A 121 14.64 12.75 -6.41
CA PRO A 121 15.27 13.10 -7.68
C PRO A 121 14.57 12.40 -8.86
N GLY A 122 14.31 13.16 -9.95
CA GLY A 122 13.66 12.64 -11.16
C GLY A 122 12.13 12.59 -11.12
N ARG A 123 11.49 12.99 -10.02
CA ARG A 123 10.04 13.11 -9.99
C ARG A 123 9.63 14.46 -10.60
N THR A 124 8.85 14.40 -11.68
CA THR A 124 8.27 15.59 -12.32
C THR A 124 7.05 16.08 -11.55
N GLU A 125 6.79 17.38 -11.61
CA GLU A 125 5.58 17.97 -11.04
C GLU A 125 4.32 17.41 -11.69
N ILE A 126 3.28 17.20 -10.84
CA ILE A 126 1.97 16.75 -11.29
C ILE A 126 1.17 17.95 -11.78
N ASN A 127 0.73 17.91 -13.03
CA ASN A 127 -0.13 18.95 -13.59
C ASN A 127 -1.60 18.53 -13.43
N THR A 128 -2.31 19.19 -12.51
CA THR A 128 -3.73 18.92 -12.25
C THR A 128 -4.58 19.94 -13.03
N LYS A 129 -5.56 19.45 -13.80
CA LYS A 129 -6.51 20.28 -14.56
C LYS A 129 -7.94 19.87 -14.26
N LEU A 130 -8.80 20.86 -14.09
CA LEU A 130 -10.23 20.66 -13.97
C LEU A 130 -10.90 20.87 -15.34
N PHE A 131 -11.75 19.92 -15.72
CA PHE A 131 -12.57 20.02 -16.94
C PHE A 131 -14.04 20.10 -16.56
N ALA A 132 -14.77 21.03 -17.22
CA ALA A 132 -16.22 21.09 -17.09
C ALA A 132 -16.89 19.88 -17.76
N PRO A 133 -18.12 19.47 -17.37
CA PRO A 133 -18.83 18.34 -17.96
C PRO A 133 -18.93 18.38 -19.49
N GLY A 134 -19.08 19.57 -20.09
CA GLY A 134 -19.12 19.77 -21.55
C GLY A 134 -17.76 19.63 -22.25
N GLU A 135 -16.66 19.51 -21.51
CA GLU A 135 -15.30 19.41 -22.05
C GLU A 135 -14.76 17.97 -22.09
N ARG A 136 -15.59 16.96 -21.78
CA ARG A 136 -15.18 15.54 -21.79
C ARG A 136 -14.46 15.12 -23.07
N ASN A 137 -14.89 15.60 -24.22
CA ASN A 137 -14.24 15.27 -25.48
C ASN A 137 -12.81 15.84 -25.60
N LYS A 138 -12.51 16.96 -24.94
CA LYS A 138 -11.14 17.48 -24.87
C LYS A 138 -10.27 16.60 -23.98
N LEU A 139 -10.83 16.13 -22.84
CA LEU A 139 -10.17 15.22 -21.95
C LEU A 139 -9.87 13.88 -22.64
N TYR A 140 -10.84 13.29 -23.33
CA TYR A 140 -10.64 12.01 -24.02
C TYR A 140 -9.57 12.10 -25.12
N ARG A 141 -9.57 13.16 -25.93
CA ARG A 141 -8.50 13.39 -26.91
C ARG A 141 -7.11 13.58 -26.25
N PHE A 142 -7.07 14.19 -25.08
CA PHE A 142 -5.83 14.29 -24.33
C PHE A 142 -5.35 12.91 -23.87
N VAL A 143 -6.23 12.09 -23.27
CA VAL A 143 -5.93 10.72 -22.82
C VAL A 143 -5.45 9.87 -24.00
N GLU A 144 -6.17 9.87 -25.11
CA GLU A 144 -5.80 9.13 -26.31
C GLU A 144 -4.39 9.47 -26.79
N ARG A 145 -4.06 10.75 -26.90
CA ARG A 145 -2.73 11.21 -27.28
C ARG A 145 -1.64 10.73 -26.32
N GLU A 146 -1.90 10.77 -25.02
CA GLU A 146 -0.94 10.31 -24.01
C GLU A 146 -0.72 8.79 -24.10
N VAL A 147 -1.78 8.02 -24.33
CA VAL A 147 -1.67 6.57 -24.48
C VAL A 147 -0.96 6.19 -25.77
N LEU A 148 -1.25 6.86 -26.89
CA LEU A 148 -0.53 6.65 -28.15
C LEU A 148 0.95 7.07 -28.07
N ALA A 149 1.32 7.94 -27.14
CA ALA A 149 2.70 8.27 -26.81
C ALA A 149 3.39 7.26 -25.87
N GLY A 150 2.73 6.11 -25.60
CA GLY A 150 3.28 5.01 -24.77
C GLY A 150 3.05 5.18 -23.28
N ARG A 151 2.17 6.09 -22.84
CA ARG A 151 1.81 6.27 -21.43
C ARG A 151 0.58 5.46 -21.08
N GLN A 152 0.37 5.24 -19.80
CA GLN A 152 -0.84 4.61 -19.26
C GLN A 152 -1.79 5.68 -18.71
N ALA A 153 -3.10 5.43 -18.80
CA ALA A 153 -4.13 6.28 -18.23
C ALA A 153 -5.03 5.47 -17.31
N TYR A 154 -5.40 6.04 -16.18
CA TYR A 154 -6.37 5.47 -15.23
C TYR A 154 -7.59 6.37 -15.18
N VAL A 155 -8.76 5.78 -15.44
CA VAL A 155 -10.05 6.44 -15.30
C VAL A 155 -10.72 5.91 -14.05
N VAL A 156 -10.89 6.77 -13.04
CA VAL A 156 -11.44 6.38 -11.74
C VAL A 156 -12.85 6.91 -11.61
N TYR A 157 -13.79 6.00 -11.38
CA TYR A 157 -15.19 6.35 -11.08
C TYR A 157 -15.41 6.23 -9.57
N PRO A 158 -15.97 7.27 -8.94
CA PRO A 158 -16.37 7.18 -7.54
C PRO A 158 -17.54 6.21 -7.39
N LEU A 159 -17.59 5.50 -6.26
CA LEU A 159 -18.75 4.78 -5.80
C LEU A 159 -19.89 5.77 -5.55
N VAL A 160 -21.03 5.60 -6.19
CA VAL A 160 -22.16 6.53 -6.10
C VAL A 160 -23.20 6.07 -5.06
N GLU A 161 -23.18 4.78 -4.69
CA GLU A 161 -24.11 4.19 -3.71
C GLU A 161 -23.42 3.14 -2.84
N GLU A 162 -23.97 2.87 -1.66
CA GLU A 162 -23.48 1.89 -0.68
C GLU A 162 -23.60 0.42 -1.13
N SER A 163 -24.02 0.14 -2.37
CA SER A 163 -24.21 -1.20 -2.92
C SER A 163 -23.12 -1.59 -3.90
N GLU A 164 -22.19 -2.43 -3.47
CA GLU A 164 -21.11 -3.00 -4.31
C GLU A 164 -21.62 -3.70 -5.60
N VAL A 165 -22.90 -4.09 -5.65
CA VAL A 165 -23.51 -4.76 -6.82
C VAL A 165 -23.81 -3.75 -7.92
N LEU A 166 -24.36 -2.60 -7.56
CA LEU A 166 -24.70 -1.52 -8.51
C LEU A 166 -23.42 -0.89 -9.04
N ASP A 167 -22.39 -0.76 -8.22
CA ASP A 167 -21.09 -0.18 -8.56
C ASP A 167 -20.32 -0.99 -9.61
N ALA A 168 -20.26 -2.30 -9.46
CA ALA A 168 -19.64 -3.18 -10.46
C ALA A 168 -20.39 -3.12 -11.79
N GLY A 169 -21.72 -2.99 -11.76
CA GLY A 169 -22.56 -2.81 -12.96
C GLY A 169 -22.27 -1.48 -13.66
N ALA A 170 -22.20 -0.38 -12.91
CA ALA A 170 -21.90 0.94 -13.45
C ALA A 170 -20.46 1.00 -14.05
N ALA A 171 -19.47 0.45 -13.36
CA ALA A 171 -18.10 0.36 -13.87
C ALA A 171 -18.01 -0.48 -15.16
N THR A 172 -18.75 -1.58 -15.22
CA THR A 172 -18.81 -2.45 -16.41
C THR A 172 -19.48 -1.75 -17.59
N ALA A 173 -20.57 -1.04 -17.38
CA ALA A 173 -21.24 -0.27 -18.43
C ALA A 173 -20.36 0.84 -18.98
N GLU A 174 -19.67 1.57 -18.09
CA GLU A 174 -18.78 2.64 -18.49
C GLU A 174 -17.51 2.10 -19.17
N HIS A 175 -16.97 0.97 -18.73
CA HIS A 175 -15.88 0.27 -19.42
C HIS A 175 -16.28 -0.07 -20.88
N LYS A 176 -17.47 -0.64 -21.06
CA LYS A 176 -18.00 -0.97 -22.40
C LYS A 176 -18.09 0.28 -23.27
N ARG A 177 -18.66 1.37 -22.73
CA ARG A 177 -18.77 2.64 -23.44
C ARG A 177 -17.39 3.22 -23.81
N LEU A 178 -16.44 3.20 -22.89
CA LEU A 178 -15.08 3.68 -23.15
C LEU A 178 -14.39 2.84 -24.22
N GLN A 179 -14.53 1.51 -24.19
CA GLN A 179 -13.92 0.62 -25.17
C GLN A 179 -14.54 0.74 -26.55
N GLU A 180 -15.88 0.79 -26.65
CA GLU A 180 -16.58 0.71 -27.93
C GLU A 180 -16.78 2.08 -28.61
N GLU A 181 -17.04 3.13 -27.81
CA GLU A 181 -17.45 4.44 -28.33
C GLU A 181 -16.35 5.50 -28.24
N VAL A 182 -15.51 5.45 -27.20
CA VAL A 182 -14.55 6.53 -26.94
C VAL A 182 -13.14 6.17 -27.41
N PHE A 183 -12.69 4.96 -27.09
CA PHE A 183 -11.34 4.49 -27.40
C PHE A 183 -11.33 3.15 -28.13
N PRO A 184 -12.01 3.01 -29.28
CA PRO A 184 -12.13 1.72 -29.99
C PRO A 184 -10.78 1.15 -30.45
N GLN A 185 -9.78 1.98 -30.63
CA GLN A 185 -8.43 1.55 -31.03
C GLN A 185 -7.47 1.31 -29.85
N LEU A 186 -7.88 1.62 -28.63
CA LEU A 186 -7.07 1.39 -27.44
C LEU A 186 -7.56 0.17 -26.70
N ARG A 187 -6.67 -0.46 -25.95
CA ARG A 187 -7.06 -1.54 -25.03
C ARG A 187 -7.48 -0.92 -23.70
N VAL A 188 -8.75 -1.01 -23.38
CA VAL A 188 -9.31 -0.55 -22.10
C VAL A 188 -9.54 -1.76 -21.20
N ALA A 189 -8.94 -1.78 -20.02
CA ALA A 189 -9.11 -2.85 -19.04
C ALA A 189 -10.00 -2.38 -17.89
N LEU A 190 -10.74 -3.29 -17.28
CA LEU A 190 -11.62 -3.03 -16.13
C LEU A 190 -11.01 -3.58 -14.85
N LEU A 191 -11.02 -2.74 -13.79
CA LEU A 191 -10.67 -3.14 -12.44
C LEU A 191 -11.74 -2.68 -11.45
N HIS A 192 -12.20 -3.58 -10.58
CA HIS A 192 -13.14 -3.24 -9.51
C HIS A 192 -12.96 -4.14 -8.28
N GLY A 193 -13.60 -3.78 -7.17
CA GLY A 193 -13.43 -4.43 -5.87
C GLY A 193 -13.74 -5.93 -5.85
N ARG A 194 -14.71 -6.39 -6.65
CA ARG A 194 -15.19 -7.78 -6.73
C ARG A 194 -14.26 -8.75 -7.44
N MET A 195 -13.30 -8.24 -8.21
CA MET A 195 -12.33 -9.10 -8.89
C MET A 195 -11.42 -9.77 -7.86
N THR A 196 -11.11 -11.04 -8.11
CA THR A 196 -10.12 -11.78 -7.33
C THR A 196 -8.72 -11.20 -7.46
N GLY A 197 -7.82 -11.54 -6.55
CA GLY A 197 -6.42 -11.09 -6.63
C GLY A 197 -5.76 -11.50 -7.94
N GLY A 198 -5.97 -12.74 -8.40
CA GLY A 198 -5.41 -13.24 -9.65
C GLY A 198 -5.92 -12.50 -10.89
N GLU A 199 -7.21 -12.16 -10.94
CA GLU A 199 -7.78 -11.34 -12.03
C GLU A 199 -7.19 -9.94 -12.05
N LYS A 200 -7.05 -9.31 -10.89
CA LYS A 200 -6.40 -7.98 -10.76
C LYS A 200 -4.95 -8.01 -11.22
N ASP A 201 -4.21 -9.02 -10.78
CA ASP A 201 -2.80 -9.20 -11.15
C ASP A 201 -2.66 -9.43 -12.66
N ALA A 202 -3.54 -10.22 -13.28
CA ALA A 202 -3.56 -10.44 -14.72
C ALA A 202 -3.81 -9.15 -15.52
N VAL A 203 -4.78 -8.33 -15.08
CA VAL A 203 -5.07 -7.03 -15.72
C VAL A 203 -3.90 -6.06 -15.58
N MET A 204 -3.25 -6.02 -14.41
CA MET A 204 -2.14 -5.10 -14.15
C MET A 204 -0.83 -5.50 -14.85
N SER A 205 -0.69 -6.77 -15.23
CA SER A 205 0.51 -7.30 -15.91
C SER A 205 0.40 -7.30 -17.44
N ALA A 206 -0.78 -7.04 -17.97
CA ALA A 206 -1.09 -7.03 -19.39
C ALA A 206 -0.87 -5.66 -20.03
#